data_2f602c46a75095eaddd12d2d5b15edcd
#
_entry.id   2f602c46a75095eaddd12d2d5b15edcd
#
_cell.length_a   1.000
_cell.length_b   1.000
_cell.length_c   1.000
_cell.angle_alpha   90.00
_cell.angle_beta   90.00
_cell.angle_gamma   90.00
#
_symmetry.space_group_name_H-M   'P 1'
#
loop_
_entity.id
_entity.type
_entity.pdbx_description
1 polymer ?
#
loop_
_entity_poly.entity_id
_entity_poly.type
_entity_poly.pdbx_seq_one_letter_code
_entity_poly.pdbx_strand_id
1 'polypeptide(L)'
;YISMLAITLLIGCDSFQEMSGVTEVEPISVNVDMEITVENVAALKDLKVKFDNYDEDVHYIKEVTNNSVTVDGIIQGIYSVTISGTAIDTENSEYYINGNSVNEALFKDGETLNIKVQGLKVSPLIFKEIYYCGSRPAAGGIYFRDQFYEIYNNSAETMYLDGVYFANLTPGTATTKLPIWPESD
;
A
#
# COMPACT_ATOMS: atom_id res chain seq x y z
N TYR A 1 51.27 -38.92 -47.90
CA TYR A 1 50.26 -39.23 -46.87
C TYR A 1 49.47 -37.93 -46.61
N ILE A 2 48.27 -37.92 -47.17
CA ILE A 2 47.33 -36.79 -47.01
C ILE A 2 46.47 -37.08 -45.78
N SER A 3 46.66 -36.27 -44.73
CA SER A 3 45.83 -36.35 -43.53
C SER A 3 44.58 -35.57 -43.76
N MET A 4 43.45 -36.24 -43.91
CA MET A 4 42.11 -35.64 -44.08
C MET A 4 41.57 -35.23 -42.73
N LEU A 5 41.62 -33.93 -42.44
CA LEU A 5 41.04 -33.31 -41.24
C LEU A 5 39.53 -33.25 -41.41
N ALA A 6 38.80 -34.10 -40.72
CA ALA A 6 37.35 -34.07 -40.68
C ALA A 6 36.89 -32.91 -39.77
N ILE A 7 36.39 -31.83 -40.38
CA ILE A 7 35.69 -30.74 -39.67
C ILE A 7 34.26 -31.22 -39.42
N THR A 8 34.00 -31.67 -38.21
CA THR A 8 32.62 -31.87 -37.71
C THR A 8 31.98 -30.51 -37.45
N LEU A 9 31.14 -30.06 -38.35
CA LEU A 9 30.22 -28.96 -38.16
C LEU A 9 29.23 -29.38 -37.05
N LEU A 10 29.38 -28.81 -35.86
CA LEU A 10 28.34 -28.81 -34.84
C LEU A 10 27.20 -27.92 -35.36
N ILE A 11 26.24 -28.55 -36.01
CA ILE A 11 24.94 -27.91 -36.26
C ILE A 11 24.26 -27.85 -34.89
N GLY A 12 24.39 -26.73 -34.21
CA GLY A 12 23.60 -26.42 -33.03
C GLY A 12 22.12 -26.54 -33.42
N CYS A 13 21.38 -27.32 -32.65
CA CYS A 13 19.93 -27.38 -32.78
C CYS A 13 19.32 -25.99 -32.58
N ASP A 14 19.09 -25.33 -33.69
CA ASP A 14 18.23 -24.14 -33.74
C ASP A 14 16.82 -24.63 -34.02
N SER A 15 16.31 -25.50 -33.13
CA SER A 15 14.91 -25.91 -33.13
C SER A 15 14.20 -25.34 -31.92
N PHE A 16 14.34 -24.05 -31.67
CA PHE A 16 13.23 -23.28 -31.18
C PHE A 16 12.26 -23.15 -32.35
N GLN A 17 11.43 -24.18 -32.57
CA GLN A 17 10.22 -23.99 -33.33
C GLN A 17 9.49 -22.86 -32.65
N GLU A 18 9.44 -21.69 -33.30
CA GLU A 18 8.41 -20.72 -33.01
C GLU A 18 7.11 -21.50 -32.94
N MET A 19 6.50 -21.57 -31.77
CA MET A 19 5.18 -22.16 -31.64
C MET A 19 4.24 -21.26 -32.42
N SER A 20 4.09 -21.59 -33.71
CA SER A 20 3.11 -20.92 -34.57
C SER A 20 1.73 -21.19 -33.99
N GLY A 21 1.18 -20.17 -33.30
CA GLY A 21 -0.11 -20.25 -32.64
C GLY A 21 -0.12 -19.68 -31.22
N VAL A 22 1.02 -19.24 -30.66
CA VAL A 22 0.99 -18.40 -29.46
C VAL A 22 0.63 -16.99 -29.89
N THR A 23 -0.60 -16.59 -29.61
CA THR A 23 -1.01 -15.19 -29.78
C THR A 23 -0.32 -14.42 -28.67
N GLU A 24 0.54 -13.48 -29.03
CA GLU A 24 1.10 -12.52 -28.07
C GLU A 24 -0.06 -11.79 -27.41
N VAL A 25 -0.08 -11.75 -26.08
CA VAL A 25 -1.14 -11.05 -25.36
C VAL A 25 -0.88 -9.55 -25.52
N GLU A 26 -1.78 -8.88 -26.22
CA GLU A 26 -1.70 -7.42 -26.42
C GLU A 26 -1.83 -6.72 -25.07
N PRO A 27 -0.91 -5.79 -24.74
CA PRO A 27 -1.05 -4.95 -23.56
C PRO A 27 -2.30 -4.06 -23.65
N ILE A 28 -2.89 -3.77 -22.52
CA ILE A 28 -4.10 -2.97 -22.40
C ILE A 28 -3.83 -1.64 -21.68
N SER A 29 -4.73 -0.69 -21.84
CA SER A 29 -4.79 0.55 -21.05
C SER A 29 -5.87 0.42 -19.98
N VAL A 30 -5.57 0.86 -18.77
CA VAL A 30 -6.51 0.84 -17.63
C VAL A 30 -6.66 2.26 -17.09
N ASN A 31 -7.90 2.68 -16.92
CA ASN A 31 -8.23 3.95 -16.28
C ASN A 31 -8.41 3.72 -14.77
N VAL A 32 -7.86 4.61 -13.96
CA VAL A 32 -8.06 4.60 -12.51
C VAL A 32 -8.65 5.93 -12.09
N ASP A 33 -9.87 5.89 -11.58
CA ASP A 33 -10.55 7.03 -10.99
C ASP A 33 -10.53 6.91 -9.47
N MET A 34 -10.05 7.95 -8.79
CA MET A 34 -9.82 7.97 -7.35
C MET A 34 -10.87 8.83 -6.66
N GLU A 35 -11.68 8.19 -5.82
CA GLU A 35 -12.60 8.89 -4.92
C GLU A 35 -11.87 9.24 -3.61
N ILE A 36 -11.27 10.44 -3.56
CA ILE A 36 -10.51 10.90 -2.39
C ILE A 36 -11.48 11.42 -1.33
N THR A 37 -11.43 10.84 -0.12
CA THR A 37 -12.36 11.19 0.99
C THR A 37 -11.96 12.43 1.79
N VAL A 38 -10.81 13.04 1.49
CA VAL A 38 -10.39 14.30 2.09
C VAL A 38 -11.22 15.44 1.50
N GLU A 39 -11.84 16.24 2.36
CA GLU A 39 -12.61 17.41 1.94
C GLU A 39 -11.69 18.57 1.55
N ASN A 40 -12.17 19.43 0.63
CA ASN A 40 -11.49 20.67 0.23
C ASN A 40 -10.01 20.47 -0.17
N VAL A 41 -9.69 19.40 -0.88
CA VAL A 41 -8.33 19.14 -1.38
C VAL A 41 -7.89 20.29 -2.29
N ALA A 42 -6.80 20.96 -1.92
CA ALA A 42 -6.17 22.02 -2.71
C ALA A 42 -5.01 21.50 -3.56
N ALA A 43 -4.29 20.48 -3.09
CA ALA A 43 -3.16 19.90 -3.81
C ALA A 43 -2.99 18.41 -3.49
N LEU A 44 -2.41 17.69 -4.47
CA LEU A 44 -1.96 16.31 -4.32
C LEU A 44 -0.46 16.27 -4.54
N LYS A 45 0.26 15.54 -3.69
CA LYS A 45 1.72 15.36 -3.76
C LYS A 45 2.07 13.87 -3.72
N ASP A 46 3.12 13.52 -4.44
CA ASP A 46 3.70 12.16 -4.44
C ASP A 46 2.66 11.05 -4.68
N LEU A 47 1.61 11.38 -5.43
CA LEU A 47 0.54 10.45 -5.72
C LEU A 47 1.02 9.40 -6.71
N LYS A 48 0.85 8.14 -6.35
CA LYS A 48 1.27 6.97 -7.15
C LYS A 48 0.17 5.94 -7.20
N VAL A 49 0.01 5.36 -8.37
CA VAL A 49 -0.79 4.16 -8.59
C VAL A 49 0.16 3.02 -8.90
N LYS A 50 0.04 1.93 -8.15
CA LYS A 50 0.84 0.73 -8.31
C LYS A 50 -0.07 -0.45 -8.65
N PHE A 51 0.30 -1.20 -9.67
CA PHE A 51 -0.33 -2.47 -10.05
C PHE A 51 0.65 -3.59 -9.75
N ASP A 52 0.23 -4.58 -8.98
CA ASP A 52 1.02 -5.76 -8.64
C ASP A 52 0.30 -7.02 -9.12
N ASN A 53 0.92 -7.74 -10.06
CA ASN A 53 0.53 -9.10 -10.41
C ASN A 53 1.53 -10.06 -9.78
N TYR A 54 1.11 -10.71 -8.69
CA TYR A 54 2.01 -11.59 -7.93
C TYR A 54 2.26 -12.93 -8.61
N ASP A 55 1.35 -13.39 -9.46
CA ASP A 55 1.48 -14.66 -10.14
C ASP A 55 2.57 -14.62 -11.22
N GLU A 56 2.73 -13.44 -11.84
CA GLU A 56 3.68 -13.24 -12.94
C GLU A 56 4.88 -12.35 -12.55
N ASP A 57 4.99 -11.94 -11.28
CA ASP A 57 6.03 -11.02 -10.77
C ASP A 57 6.17 -9.73 -11.60
N VAL A 58 5.01 -9.21 -12.05
CA VAL A 58 4.93 -8.00 -12.87
C VAL A 58 4.39 -6.84 -12.04
N HIS A 59 5.08 -5.71 -12.10
CA HIS A 59 4.75 -4.51 -11.34
C HIS A 59 4.76 -3.28 -12.24
N TYR A 60 3.70 -2.45 -12.12
CA TYR A 60 3.64 -1.15 -12.79
C TYR A 60 3.47 -0.05 -11.75
N ILE A 61 4.20 1.05 -11.88
CA ILE A 61 4.07 2.23 -11.03
C ILE A 61 3.93 3.45 -11.92
N LYS A 62 2.87 4.23 -11.69
CA LYS A 62 2.61 5.49 -12.35
C LYS A 62 2.51 6.60 -11.34
N GLU A 63 3.32 7.65 -11.51
CA GLU A 63 3.16 8.92 -10.78
C GLU A 63 2.02 9.71 -11.40
N VAL A 64 1.21 10.32 -10.54
CA VAL A 64 -0.06 10.93 -10.90
C VAL A 64 -0.16 12.32 -10.27
N THR A 65 -0.73 13.27 -10.98
CA THR A 65 -0.92 14.64 -10.47
C THR A 65 -2.39 14.97 -10.18
N ASN A 66 -3.31 14.13 -10.67
CA ASN A 66 -4.76 14.33 -10.56
C ASN A 66 -5.41 13.09 -9.93
N ASN A 67 -6.69 13.18 -9.66
CA ASN A 67 -7.49 12.07 -9.14
C ASN A 67 -7.94 11.04 -10.20
N SER A 68 -7.48 11.17 -11.43
CA SER A 68 -7.73 10.20 -12.52
C SER A 68 -6.47 10.02 -13.37
N VAL A 69 -6.22 8.80 -13.80
CA VAL A 69 -5.06 8.47 -14.64
C VAL A 69 -5.35 7.29 -15.54
N THR A 70 -4.80 7.31 -16.75
CA THR A 70 -4.72 6.14 -17.63
C THR A 70 -3.31 5.55 -17.54
N VAL A 71 -3.23 4.25 -17.32
CA VAL A 71 -1.99 3.48 -17.29
C VAL A 71 -1.99 2.54 -18.48
N ASP A 72 -1.06 2.77 -19.40
CA ASP A 72 -0.92 2.00 -20.65
C ASP A 72 0.11 0.88 -20.48
N GLY A 73 0.00 -0.13 -21.32
CA GLY A 73 0.99 -1.20 -21.40
C GLY A 73 0.86 -2.27 -20.32
N ILE A 74 -0.30 -2.37 -19.68
CA ILE A 74 -0.57 -3.39 -18.67
C ILE A 74 -0.82 -4.73 -19.39
N ILE A 75 -0.08 -5.77 -19.01
CA ILE A 75 -0.35 -7.14 -19.45
C ILE A 75 -1.64 -7.63 -18.79
N GLN A 76 -2.49 -8.28 -19.56
CA GLN A 76 -3.75 -8.82 -19.05
C GLN A 76 -3.51 -9.81 -17.91
N GLY A 77 -4.28 -9.70 -16.81
CA GLY A 77 -4.08 -10.53 -15.62
C GLY A 77 -4.92 -10.09 -14.43
N ILE A 78 -4.61 -10.68 -13.27
CA ILE A 78 -5.25 -10.33 -11.99
C ILE A 78 -4.27 -9.50 -11.16
N TYR A 79 -4.72 -8.34 -10.74
CA TYR A 79 -3.87 -7.34 -10.07
C TYR A 79 -4.38 -6.94 -8.69
N SER A 80 -3.44 -6.59 -7.83
CA SER A 80 -3.69 -5.74 -6.68
C SER A 80 -3.29 -4.31 -7.05
N VAL A 81 -4.22 -3.37 -6.93
CA VAL A 81 -3.99 -1.96 -7.27
C VAL A 81 -3.93 -1.16 -6.00
N THR A 82 -2.82 -0.46 -5.78
CA THR A 82 -2.59 0.36 -4.59
C THR A 82 -2.37 1.82 -4.99
N ILE A 83 -3.03 2.72 -4.29
CA ILE A 83 -2.86 4.17 -4.44
C ILE A 83 -2.27 4.70 -3.15
N SER A 84 -1.26 5.55 -3.24
CA SER A 84 -0.64 6.22 -2.09
C SER A 84 -0.16 7.61 -2.46
N GLY A 85 -0.17 8.52 -1.48
CA GLY A 85 0.28 9.90 -1.67
C GLY A 85 -0.05 10.79 -0.48
N THR A 86 -0.01 12.09 -0.71
CA THR A 86 -0.38 13.12 0.26
C THR A 86 -1.39 14.08 -0.36
N ALA A 87 -2.48 14.34 0.35
CA ALA A 87 -3.42 15.41 0.03
C ALA A 87 -3.20 16.60 0.97
N ILE A 88 -3.34 17.81 0.44
CA ILE A 88 -3.29 19.06 1.21
C ILE A 88 -4.63 19.75 1.03
N ASP A 89 -5.27 20.11 2.12
CA ASP A 89 -6.53 20.86 2.08
C ASP A 89 -6.32 22.37 1.92
N THR A 90 -7.41 23.11 1.81
CA THR A 90 -7.40 24.59 1.69
C THR A 90 -6.91 25.30 2.96
N GLU A 91 -6.85 24.60 4.10
CA GLU A 91 -6.30 25.09 5.36
C GLU A 91 -4.82 24.75 5.54
N ASN A 92 -4.21 24.18 4.51
CA ASN A 92 -2.83 23.69 4.49
C ASN A 92 -2.55 22.51 5.46
N SER A 93 -3.59 21.76 5.83
CA SER A 93 -3.42 20.51 6.57
C SER A 93 -3.02 19.39 5.63
N GLU A 94 -2.09 18.55 6.06
CA GLU A 94 -1.62 17.40 5.29
C GLU A 94 -2.32 16.11 5.72
N TYR A 95 -2.64 15.27 4.73
CA TYR A 95 -3.27 13.97 4.91
C TYR A 95 -2.49 12.92 4.12
N TYR A 96 -2.04 11.85 4.78
CA TYR A 96 -1.62 10.66 4.06
C TYR A 96 -2.85 10.01 3.45
N ILE A 97 -2.83 9.81 2.13
CA ILE A 97 -3.93 9.16 1.43
C ILE A 97 -3.51 7.77 0.95
N ASN A 98 -4.41 6.83 1.12
CA ASN A 98 -4.22 5.46 0.69
C ASN A 98 -5.53 4.85 0.21
N GLY A 99 -5.45 4.06 -0.86
CA GLY A 99 -6.54 3.27 -1.38
C GLY A 99 -5.99 1.97 -1.96
N ASN A 100 -6.77 0.91 -1.91
CA ASN A 100 -6.41 -0.33 -2.56
C ASN A 100 -7.64 -1.05 -3.10
N SER A 101 -7.42 -1.80 -4.16
CA SER A 101 -8.34 -2.81 -4.65
C SER A 101 -7.57 -4.08 -4.99
N VAL A 102 -8.10 -5.22 -4.61
CA VAL A 102 -7.44 -6.52 -4.78
C VAL A 102 -8.24 -7.44 -5.68
N ASN A 103 -7.54 -8.35 -6.35
CA ASN A 103 -8.14 -9.31 -7.29
C ASN A 103 -8.86 -8.65 -8.47
N GLU A 104 -8.35 -7.51 -8.95
CA GLU A 104 -8.86 -6.85 -10.14
C GLU A 104 -8.49 -7.64 -11.39
N ALA A 105 -9.51 -8.13 -12.07
CA ALA A 105 -9.36 -8.93 -13.29
C ALA A 105 -9.31 -8.03 -14.52
N LEU A 106 -8.11 -7.64 -14.94
CA LEU A 106 -7.86 -6.70 -16.03
C LEU A 106 -7.62 -7.44 -17.34
N PHE A 107 -8.67 -7.60 -18.13
CA PHE A 107 -8.62 -8.32 -19.42
C PHE A 107 -9.18 -7.52 -20.59
N LYS A 108 -9.67 -6.31 -20.31
CA LYS A 108 -10.32 -5.48 -21.33
C LYS A 108 -9.63 -4.14 -21.44
N ASP A 109 -9.29 -3.76 -22.68
CA ASP A 109 -8.72 -2.45 -22.97
C ASP A 109 -9.71 -1.32 -22.64
N GLY A 110 -9.21 -0.24 -22.03
CA GLY A 110 -9.98 0.92 -21.63
C GLY A 110 -10.87 0.69 -20.38
N GLU A 111 -10.68 -0.39 -19.63
CA GLU A 111 -11.42 -0.64 -18.40
C GLU A 111 -11.15 0.45 -17.35
N THR A 112 -12.17 0.79 -16.55
CA THR A 112 -12.07 1.81 -15.51
C THR A 112 -12.25 1.22 -14.13
N LEU A 113 -11.26 1.42 -13.26
CA LEU A 113 -11.29 1.09 -11.85
C LEU A 113 -11.68 2.33 -11.03
N ASN A 114 -12.71 2.21 -10.21
CA ASN A 114 -13.10 3.25 -9.25
C ASN A 114 -12.60 2.85 -7.86
N ILE A 115 -11.58 3.54 -7.36
CA ILE A 115 -10.94 3.18 -6.10
C ILE A 115 -11.16 4.28 -5.07
N LYS A 116 -11.72 3.90 -3.92
CA LYS A 116 -11.87 4.80 -2.79
C LYS A 116 -10.54 5.00 -2.07
N VAL A 117 -10.12 6.26 -1.95
CA VAL A 117 -8.85 6.66 -1.34
C VAL A 117 -9.14 7.40 -0.03
N GLN A 118 -8.76 6.78 1.08
CA GLN A 118 -8.98 7.34 2.41
C GLN A 118 -7.81 8.23 2.82
N GLY A 119 -8.11 9.36 3.45
CA GLY A 119 -7.12 10.26 4.02
C GLY A 119 -7.06 10.21 5.53
N LEU A 120 -5.84 10.17 6.06
CA LEU A 120 -5.55 10.28 7.48
C LEU A 120 -4.76 11.55 7.71
N LYS A 121 -5.28 12.47 8.54
CA LYS A 121 -4.58 13.71 8.88
C LYS A 121 -3.25 13.39 9.55
N VAL A 122 -2.18 14.02 9.04
CA VAL A 122 -0.86 13.88 9.63
C VAL A 122 -0.88 14.48 11.04
N SER A 123 -0.62 13.64 12.05
CA SER A 123 -0.56 14.10 13.42
C SER A 123 0.88 14.50 13.77
N PRO A 124 1.09 15.67 14.40
CA PRO A 124 2.40 16.07 14.88
C PRO A 124 2.90 15.21 16.04
N LEU A 125 2.00 14.54 16.77
CA LEU A 125 2.34 13.58 17.82
C LEU A 125 1.79 12.21 17.44
N ILE A 126 2.66 11.19 17.46
CA ILE A 126 2.30 9.81 17.17
C ILE A 126 2.85 8.87 18.25
N PHE A 127 2.22 7.71 18.41
CA PHE A 127 2.84 6.61 19.14
C PHE A 127 3.89 5.97 18.23
N LYS A 128 5.15 6.02 18.63
CA LYS A 128 6.24 5.34 17.94
C LYS A 128 6.31 3.86 18.34
N GLU A 129 6.12 3.59 19.62
CA GLU A 129 6.13 2.24 20.15
C GLU A 129 5.10 2.07 21.27
N ILE A 130 4.43 0.93 21.27
CA ILE A 130 3.50 0.51 22.31
C ILE A 130 3.86 -0.90 22.72
N TYR A 131 4.36 -1.06 23.96
CA TYR A 131 4.58 -2.35 24.57
C TYR A 131 3.49 -2.62 25.61
N TYR A 132 2.70 -3.68 25.41
CA TYR A 132 1.55 -4.00 26.24
C TYR A 132 1.49 -5.46 26.69
N CYS A 133 2.46 -6.28 26.30
CA CYS A 133 2.43 -7.72 26.53
C CYS A 133 2.75 -8.12 27.97
N GLY A 134 3.31 -7.22 28.76
CA GLY A 134 3.84 -7.52 30.09
C GLY A 134 5.10 -8.38 30.03
N SER A 135 5.73 -8.61 31.16
CA SER A 135 6.94 -9.43 31.29
C SER A 135 6.64 -10.74 32.02
N ARG A 136 7.53 -11.73 31.84
CA ARG A 136 7.51 -12.99 32.62
C ARG A 136 8.57 -12.95 33.67
N PRO A 137 8.22 -12.72 34.94
CA PRO A 137 9.22 -12.79 36.06
C PRO A 137 9.72 -14.22 36.25
N ALA A 138 10.91 -14.36 36.81
CA ALA A 138 11.54 -15.66 37.09
C ALA A 138 10.70 -16.56 38.01
N ALA A 139 9.85 -15.97 38.84
CA ALA A 139 8.91 -16.68 39.72
C ALA A 139 7.68 -17.29 38.99
N GLY A 140 7.58 -17.10 37.68
CA GLY A 140 6.47 -17.54 36.87
C GLY A 140 5.29 -16.54 36.82
N GLY A 141 4.34 -16.80 35.93
CA GLY A 141 3.21 -15.89 35.66
C GLY A 141 3.53 -14.82 34.65
N ILE A 142 2.64 -13.85 34.50
CA ILE A 142 2.79 -12.68 33.63
C ILE A 142 2.55 -11.42 34.46
N TYR A 143 3.50 -10.50 34.42
CA TYR A 143 3.35 -9.18 35.01
C TYR A 143 2.75 -8.21 34.02
N PHE A 144 1.43 -8.07 34.03
CA PHE A 144 0.67 -7.28 33.04
C PHE A 144 0.89 -5.77 33.12
N ARG A 145 1.51 -5.25 34.17
CA ARG A 145 1.73 -3.81 34.36
C ARG A 145 3.04 -3.31 33.79
N ASP A 146 3.84 -4.23 33.24
CA ASP A 146 5.06 -3.87 32.52
C ASP A 146 4.69 -3.46 31.10
N GLN A 147 4.35 -2.19 30.97
CA GLN A 147 3.89 -1.57 29.74
C GLN A 147 4.59 -0.23 29.56
N PHE A 148 4.92 0.11 28.32
CA PHE A 148 5.37 1.45 27.99
C PHE A 148 4.80 1.93 26.66
N TYR A 149 4.80 3.26 26.51
CA TYR A 149 4.33 3.97 25.32
C TYR A 149 5.37 5.01 24.97
N GLU A 150 5.91 4.93 23.76
CA GLU A 150 6.82 5.94 23.24
C GLU A 150 6.03 6.90 22.34
N ILE A 151 6.01 8.18 22.71
CA ILE A 151 5.39 9.25 21.92
C ILE A 151 6.50 9.95 21.16
N TYR A 152 6.30 10.14 19.85
CA TYR A 152 7.25 10.75 18.95
C TYR A 152 6.68 12.04 18.36
N ASN A 153 7.51 13.10 18.32
CA ASN A 153 7.21 14.32 17.60
C ASN A 153 7.48 14.08 16.09
N ASN A 154 6.41 13.95 15.33
CA ASN A 154 6.41 13.69 13.88
C ASN A 154 6.42 14.98 13.05
N SER A 155 6.75 16.11 13.67
CA SER A 155 6.85 17.41 13.01
C SER A 155 8.28 17.96 13.04
N ALA A 156 8.56 18.96 12.23
CA ALA A 156 9.83 19.70 12.27
C ALA A 156 9.86 20.78 13.38
N GLU A 157 8.72 21.01 14.04
CA GLU A 157 8.55 22.06 15.03
C GLU A 157 8.68 21.51 16.45
N THR A 158 9.06 22.36 17.40
CA THR A 158 9.03 22.00 18.82
C THR A 158 7.60 21.88 19.31
N MET A 159 7.25 20.70 19.84
CA MET A 159 5.93 20.44 20.42
C MET A 159 5.98 20.52 21.93
N TYR A 160 5.11 21.35 22.50
CA TYR A 160 4.91 21.42 23.93
C TYR A 160 3.82 20.46 24.34
N LEU A 161 4.07 19.68 25.42
CA LEU A 161 3.12 18.65 25.87
C LEU A 161 2.14 19.17 26.97
N ASP A 162 2.17 20.47 27.27
CA ASP A 162 1.22 21.06 28.20
C ASP A 162 -0.21 20.96 27.60
N GLY A 163 -1.12 20.43 28.40
CA GLY A 163 -2.48 20.14 27.94
C GLY A 163 -2.65 18.81 27.19
N VAL A 164 -1.61 18.03 26.99
CA VAL A 164 -1.71 16.66 26.47
C VAL A 164 -2.07 15.70 27.62
N TYR A 165 -3.10 14.89 27.39
CA TYR A 165 -3.53 13.87 28.33
C TYR A 165 -3.26 12.48 27.73
N PHE A 166 -2.66 11.62 28.51
CA PHE A 166 -2.50 10.22 28.21
C PHE A 166 -3.30 9.37 29.19
N ALA A 167 -4.16 8.49 28.70
CA ALA A 167 -4.97 7.61 29.53
C ALA A 167 -5.25 6.27 28.86
N ASN A 168 -5.26 5.22 29.65
CA ASN A 168 -5.86 3.95 29.30
C ASN A 168 -7.38 4.06 29.50
N LEU A 169 -8.12 4.00 28.40
CA LEU A 169 -9.57 4.01 28.47
C LEU A 169 -10.13 2.62 28.82
N THR A 170 -11.25 2.60 29.50
CA THR A 170 -12.00 1.36 29.72
C THR A 170 -12.61 0.89 28.39
N PRO A 171 -12.56 -0.43 28.08
CA PRO A 171 -12.14 -1.52 28.94
C PRO A 171 -10.60 -1.71 28.92
N GLY A 172 -9.92 -1.36 29.99
CA GLY A 172 -8.48 -1.59 30.16
C GLY A 172 -8.10 -3.06 30.34
N THR A 173 -9.07 -3.94 30.47
CA THR A 173 -8.90 -5.39 30.56
C THR A 173 -9.85 -6.08 29.58
N ALA A 174 -9.49 -7.31 29.17
CA ALA A 174 -10.32 -8.11 28.28
C ALA A 174 -11.74 -8.28 28.86
N THR A 175 -12.69 -7.59 28.26
CA THR A 175 -14.12 -7.73 28.56
C THR A 175 -14.82 -8.37 27.38
N THR A 176 -15.80 -9.20 27.63
CA THR A 176 -16.61 -9.84 26.60
C THR A 176 -17.64 -8.89 25.98
N LYS A 177 -17.79 -7.69 26.54
CA LYS A 177 -18.73 -6.67 26.08
C LYS A 177 -18.06 -5.32 26.09
N LEU A 178 -18.29 -4.54 25.05
CA LEU A 178 -17.92 -3.14 25.04
C LEU A 178 -18.73 -2.35 26.08
N PRO A 179 -18.13 -1.39 26.80
CA PRO A 179 -18.88 -0.53 27.70
C PRO A 179 -19.90 0.29 26.89
N ILE A 180 -21.10 0.42 27.44
CA ILE A 180 -22.10 1.34 26.95
C ILE A 180 -21.82 2.67 27.67
N TRP A 181 -21.47 3.69 26.93
CA TRP A 181 -21.30 5.04 27.48
C TRP A 181 -22.68 5.62 27.75
N PRO A 182 -22.91 6.24 28.91
CA PRO A 182 -24.14 6.99 29.12
C PRO A 182 -24.23 8.10 28.08
N GLU A 183 -25.41 8.25 27.47
CA GLU A 183 -25.70 9.42 26.66
C GLU A 183 -25.52 10.64 27.57
N SER A 184 -24.78 11.65 27.08
CA SER A 184 -24.69 12.92 27.79
C SER A 184 -26.04 13.60 27.72
N ASP A 185 -26.65 13.87 28.85
CA ASP A 185 -27.83 14.73 29.00
C ASP A 185 -27.57 16.14 28.45
#